data_07d1f97815d0034ac8784760193a845e
#
_entry.id   07d1f97815d0034ac8784760193a845e
#
_cell.length_a   1.000
_cell.length_b   1.000
_cell.length_c   1.000
_cell.angle_alpha   90.00
_cell.angle_beta   90.00
_cell.angle_gamma   90.00
#
_symmetry.space_group_name_H-M   'P 1'
#
loop_
_entity.id
_entity.type
_entity.pdbx_description
1 polymer ?
#
loop_
_entity_poly.entity_id
_entity_poly.type
_entity_poly.pdbx_seq_one_letter_code
_entity_poly.pdbx_strand_id
1 'polypeptide(L)'
;KLIQIGLNELPADGRYAQTIRDMIALHQKYPDKWQDAWKDMAEKYYVTEPDMTKTIWNANLNGACGILAMLYGNGDFQRTLDLSCAMGFDADNQAATVAGLLGIMYGFKALPKDLYLPIEGWTQPFNDTYINITRYELPDASIQSMIDRTLKTTLDLIVAKGGKLSGKGAKQKAVINTTATFAAPLEFYIGPMPVMEVNRPIDYAFYGDANKNYNWTMIGGTIPPGTSFTKGRLTGVPTVPGPYQIKIQLDNGVKKLTKDFDLLVRNTNIASTADSVLANVRMVNELVRDSCWCTFGRSMYAKEVDVIRDGIVDGAGSVFYSLAAKTKIPKVDYYGYEWSEPQTIDMMAFHAGGMEEFGGWFTSLNVQYKNEAGKWVPVTGTAINPPMPETGYLIYQPHFAEYVISFDKVTTKAIRIIGDAMIQDHWNKYTKQVSGFTSITELSVYQAGMK
;
A
#
# COMPACT_ATOMS: atom_id res chain seq x y z
N LYS A 1 -17.08 27.33 0.32
CA LYS A 1 -15.88 28.08 0.77
C LYS A 1 -14.80 27.13 1.30
N LEU A 2 -15.13 26.25 2.29
CA LEU A 2 -14.15 25.33 2.89
C LEU A 2 -13.49 24.42 1.85
N ILE A 3 -14.30 23.76 1.00
CA ILE A 3 -13.81 22.88 -0.07
C ILE A 3 -12.86 23.63 -1.04
N GLN A 4 -13.17 24.88 -1.37
CA GLN A 4 -12.31 25.67 -2.25
C GLN A 4 -10.97 26.03 -1.62
N ILE A 5 -10.95 26.28 -0.30
CA ILE A 5 -9.70 26.51 0.44
C ILE A 5 -8.84 25.26 0.39
N GLY A 6 -9.43 24.08 0.72
CA GLY A 6 -8.70 22.82 0.66
C GLY A 6 -8.20 22.48 -0.76
N LEU A 7 -9.01 22.75 -1.79
CA LEU A 7 -8.61 22.53 -3.19
C LEU A 7 -7.38 23.38 -3.59
N ASN A 8 -7.28 24.61 -3.07
CA ASN A 8 -6.17 25.50 -3.38
C ASN A 8 -4.83 25.04 -2.75
N GLU A 9 -4.88 24.20 -1.72
CA GLU A 9 -3.69 23.62 -1.06
C GLU A 9 -3.17 22.35 -1.77
N LEU A 10 -3.93 21.81 -2.72
CA LEU A 10 -3.56 20.61 -3.46
C LEU A 10 -2.78 20.96 -4.73
N PRO A 11 -1.88 20.09 -5.21
CA PRO A 11 -1.30 20.21 -6.54
C PRO A 11 -2.39 20.33 -7.59
N ALA A 12 -2.31 21.36 -8.46
CA ALA A 12 -3.38 21.68 -9.41
C ALA A 12 -3.65 20.55 -10.41
N ASP A 13 -2.64 19.76 -10.75
CA ASP A 13 -2.65 18.61 -11.64
C ASP A 13 -2.85 17.27 -10.91
N GLY A 14 -3.00 17.29 -9.58
CA GLY A 14 -3.18 16.09 -8.76
C GLY A 14 -4.53 15.40 -9.03
N ARG A 15 -4.53 14.07 -9.01
CA ARG A 15 -5.73 13.25 -9.23
C ARG A 15 -6.87 13.65 -8.27
N TYR A 16 -6.57 13.83 -6.99
CA TYR A 16 -7.58 14.20 -6.00
C TYR A 16 -8.11 15.62 -6.20
N ALA A 17 -7.26 16.57 -6.61
CA ALA A 17 -7.71 17.91 -6.96
C ALA A 17 -8.69 17.89 -8.14
N GLN A 18 -8.46 17.03 -9.14
CA GLN A 18 -9.40 16.84 -10.23
C GLN A 18 -10.72 16.23 -9.74
N THR A 19 -10.66 15.25 -8.85
CA THR A 19 -11.84 14.63 -8.24
C THR A 19 -12.70 15.68 -7.53
N ILE A 20 -12.11 16.57 -6.75
CA ILE A 20 -12.85 17.65 -6.07
C ILE A 20 -13.51 18.58 -7.08
N ARG A 21 -12.81 18.96 -8.15
CA ARG A 21 -13.39 19.78 -9.22
C ARG A 21 -14.59 19.10 -9.89
N ASP A 22 -14.49 17.81 -10.14
CA ASP A 22 -15.59 17.02 -10.70
C ASP A 22 -16.80 16.98 -9.76
N MET A 23 -16.57 16.81 -8.45
CA MET A 23 -17.67 16.83 -7.46
C MET A 23 -18.37 18.19 -7.42
N ILE A 24 -17.61 19.28 -7.49
CA ILE A 24 -18.19 20.63 -7.59
C ILE A 24 -19.03 20.77 -8.88
N ALA A 25 -18.52 20.27 -10.00
CA ALA A 25 -19.25 20.31 -11.28
C ALA A 25 -20.51 19.43 -11.25
N LEU A 26 -20.46 18.25 -10.64
CA LEU A 26 -21.63 17.38 -10.47
C LEU A 26 -22.69 18.03 -9.56
N HIS A 27 -22.31 18.68 -8.51
CA HIS A 27 -23.25 19.43 -7.66
C HIS A 27 -23.90 20.59 -8.43
N GLN A 28 -23.15 21.29 -9.30
CA GLN A 28 -23.71 22.33 -10.16
C GLN A 28 -24.67 21.77 -11.22
N LYS A 29 -24.37 20.59 -11.77
CA LYS A 29 -25.20 19.87 -12.74
C LYS A 29 -26.51 19.37 -12.11
N TYR A 30 -26.46 18.93 -10.86
CA TYR A 30 -27.56 18.31 -10.14
C TYR A 30 -27.80 18.98 -8.76
N PRO A 31 -28.18 20.26 -8.68
CA PRO A 31 -28.16 21.02 -7.44
C PRO A 31 -29.04 20.44 -6.32
N ASP A 32 -30.14 19.77 -6.69
CA ASP A 32 -31.11 19.20 -5.71
C ASP A 32 -31.20 17.66 -5.79
N LYS A 33 -30.34 16.99 -6.58
CA LYS A 33 -30.43 15.56 -6.85
C LYS A 33 -29.10 14.87 -6.58
N TRP A 34 -28.78 14.71 -5.30
CA TRP A 34 -27.51 14.10 -4.91
C TRP A 34 -27.33 12.67 -5.43
N GLN A 35 -28.42 11.89 -5.60
CA GLN A 35 -28.37 10.53 -6.14
C GLN A 35 -27.91 10.49 -7.59
N ASP A 36 -28.29 11.48 -8.41
CA ASP A 36 -27.85 11.56 -9.81
C ASP A 36 -26.36 11.96 -9.88
N ALA A 37 -25.92 12.88 -9.02
CA ALA A 37 -24.50 13.21 -8.89
C ALA A 37 -23.68 12.01 -8.40
N TRP A 38 -24.20 11.25 -7.44
CA TRP A 38 -23.57 10.03 -6.93
C TRP A 38 -23.44 8.96 -8.03
N LYS A 39 -24.44 8.74 -8.86
CA LYS A 39 -24.37 7.80 -9.98
C LYS A 39 -23.27 8.17 -10.97
N ASP A 40 -23.22 9.43 -11.40
CA ASP A 40 -22.17 9.89 -12.31
C ASP A 40 -20.77 9.79 -11.66
N MET A 41 -20.65 10.07 -10.38
CA MET A 41 -19.43 9.90 -9.62
C MET A 41 -19.04 8.43 -9.54
N ALA A 42 -19.97 7.54 -9.18
CA ALA A 42 -19.70 6.10 -9.06
C ALA A 42 -19.32 5.49 -10.41
N GLU A 43 -19.95 5.90 -11.50
CA GLU A 43 -19.56 5.47 -12.85
C GLU A 43 -18.10 5.82 -13.13
N LYS A 44 -17.69 7.06 -12.86
CA LYS A 44 -16.34 7.54 -13.16
C LYS A 44 -15.26 6.99 -12.21
N TYR A 45 -15.55 6.89 -10.91
CA TYR A 45 -14.53 6.64 -9.87
C TYR A 45 -14.59 5.25 -9.25
N TYR A 46 -15.59 4.44 -9.63
CA TYR A 46 -15.70 3.05 -9.19
C TYR A 46 -15.90 2.09 -10.37
N VAL A 47 -16.90 2.29 -11.24
CA VAL A 47 -17.21 1.35 -12.32
C VAL A 47 -16.06 1.26 -13.31
N THR A 48 -15.52 2.41 -13.72
CA THR A 48 -14.40 2.50 -14.69
C THR A 48 -13.01 2.46 -14.04
N GLU A 49 -12.94 2.33 -12.72
CA GLU A 49 -11.65 2.22 -12.02
C GLU A 49 -10.96 0.92 -12.43
N PRO A 50 -9.63 0.94 -12.67
CA PRO A 50 -8.85 -0.27 -12.93
C PRO A 50 -9.02 -1.32 -11.81
N ASP A 51 -9.08 -2.59 -12.18
CA ASP A 51 -9.35 -3.69 -11.24
C ASP A 51 -8.45 -3.71 -10.02
N MET A 52 -7.18 -3.31 -10.16
CA MET A 52 -6.22 -3.22 -9.07
C MET A 52 -6.61 -2.23 -7.97
N THR A 53 -7.21 -1.12 -8.35
CA THR A 53 -7.60 -0.03 -7.44
C THR A 53 -9.10 0.04 -7.22
N LYS A 54 -9.86 -0.85 -7.87
CA LYS A 54 -11.30 -0.98 -7.76
C LYS A 54 -11.70 -1.67 -6.47
N THR A 55 -11.82 -0.89 -5.42
CA THR A 55 -12.27 -1.34 -4.11
C THR A 55 -13.17 -0.30 -3.47
N ILE A 56 -14.06 -0.75 -2.58
CA ILE A 56 -14.87 0.16 -1.77
C ILE A 56 -14.03 1.03 -0.83
N TRP A 57 -12.80 0.61 -0.53
CA TRP A 57 -11.84 1.35 0.31
C TRP A 57 -10.93 2.31 -0.48
N ASN A 58 -11.17 2.49 -1.78
CA ASN A 58 -10.37 3.43 -2.57
C ASN A 58 -10.47 4.86 -1.99
N ALA A 59 -9.33 5.41 -1.57
CA ALA A 59 -9.27 6.71 -0.90
C ALA A 59 -9.80 7.86 -1.76
N ASN A 60 -9.57 7.82 -3.09
CA ASN A 60 -10.04 8.83 -4.01
C ASN A 60 -11.58 8.80 -4.16
N LEU A 61 -12.15 7.59 -4.26
CA LEU A 61 -13.60 7.36 -4.30
C LEU A 61 -14.28 7.85 -3.02
N ASN A 62 -13.74 7.47 -1.87
CA ASN A 62 -14.29 7.86 -0.57
C ASN A 62 -14.14 9.35 -0.28
N GLY A 63 -13.03 9.94 -0.74
CA GLY A 63 -12.87 11.39 -0.76
C GLY A 63 -13.92 12.10 -1.62
N ALA A 64 -14.26 11.56 -2.79
CA ALA A 64 -15.33 12.09 -3.64
C ALA A 64 -16.68 12.06 -2.93
N CYS A 65 -17.03 10.95 -2.28
CA CYS A 65 -18.25 10.83 -1.47
C CYS A 65 -18.32 11.88 -0.35
N GLY A 66 -17.21 12.05 0.39
CA GLY A 66 -17.13 13.05 1.46
C GLY A 66 -17.34 14.49 0.93
N ILE A 67 -16.76 14.83 -0.22
CA ILE A 67 -16.97 16.14 -0.85
C ILE A 67 -18.43 16.34 -1.29
N LEU A 68 -19.05 15.33 -1.93
CA LEU A 68 -20.47 15.41 -2.29
C LEU A 68 -21.36 15.56 -1.05
N ALA A 69 -21.09 14.79 0.00
CA ALA A 69 -21.84 14.90 1.25
C ALA A 69 -21.75 16.30 1.87
N MET A 70 -20.57 16.91 1.85
CA MET A 70 -20.37 18.29 2.32
C MET A 70 -21.09 19.32 1.44
N LEU A 71 -21.12 19.13 0.12
CA LEU A 71 -21.80 20.03 -0.83
C LEU A 71 -23.32 20.00 -0.61
N TYR A 72 -23.93 18.82 -0.59
CA TYR A 72 -25.37 18.65 -0.43
C TYR A 72 -25.85 18.80 1.03
N GLY A 73 -24.97 18.57 1.99
CA GLY A 73 -25.20 18.85 3.41
C GLY A 73 -25.27 20.34 3.72
N ASN A 74 -24.62 21.16 2.89
CA ASN A 74 -24.64 22.63 2.96
C ASN A 74 -24.38 23.20 4.37
N GLY A 75 -23.48 22.56 5.12
CA GLY A 75 -23.12 22.95 6.48
C GLY A 75 -24.04 22.44 7.59
N ASP A 76 -25.11 21.76 7.28
CA ASP A 76 -25.88 21.03 8.29
C ASP A 76 -25.12 19.78 8.72
N PHE A 77 -24.87 19.62 10.03
CA PHE A 77 -24.08 18.52 10.57
C PHE A 77 -24.75 17.17 10.33
N GLN A 78 -26.01 17.05 10.79
CA GLN A 78 -26.75 15.79 10.70
C GLN A 78 -26.95 15.37 9.25
N ARG A 79 -27.40 16.30 8.41
CA ARG A 79 -27.60 16.03 6.98
C ARG A 79 -26.32 15.61 6.27
N THR A 80 -25.18 16.22 6.59
CA THR A 80 -23.89 15.84 6.01
C THR A 80 -23.49 14.43 6.43
N LEU A 81 -23.71 14.10 7.71
CA LEU A 81 -23.45 12.77 8.25
C LEU A 81 -24.33 11.71 7.58
N ASP A 82 -25.64 11.96 7.50
CA ASP A 82 -26.62 11.06 6.86
C ASP A 82 -26.27 10.80 5.40
N LEU A 83 -25.92 11.85 4.64
CA LEU A 83 -25.50 11.73 3.25
C LEU A 83 -24.19 10.93 3.11
N SER A 84 -23.23 11.14 4.00
CA SER A 84 -21.98 10.37 3.99
C SER A 84 -22.25 8.87 4.17
N CYS A 85 -23.13 8.52 5.07
CA CYS A 85 -23.54 7.12 5.27
C CYS A 85 -24.34 6.58 4.09
N ALA A 86 -25.26 7.38 3.53
CA ALA A 86 -26.12 6.95 2.43
C ALA A 86 -25.40 6.72 1.10
N MET A 87 -24.25 7.34 0.91
CA MET A 87 -23.44 7.15 -0.31
C MET A 87 -22.79 5.77 -0.42
N GLY A 88 -22.71 5.00 0.68
CA GLY A 88 -22.15 3.65 0.65
C GLY A 88 -20.62 3.64 0.54
N PHE A 89 -20.06 2.60 -0.07
CA PHE A 89 -18.63 2.33 -0.13
C PHE A 89 -18.03 2.20 1.29
N ASP A 90 -17.03 2.98 1.66
CA ASP A 90 -16.46 3.02 3.02
C ASP A 90 -17.16 4.10 3.87
N ALA A 91 -18.45 3.89 4.08
CA ALA A 91 -19.38 4.90 4.59
C ALA A 91 -19.03 5.40 6.00
N ASP A 92 -18.55 4.53 6.88
CA ASP A 92 -18.12 4.87 8.24
C ASP A 92 -16.88 5.76 8.25
N ASN A 93 -15.91 5.48 7.35
CA ASN A 93 -14.73 6.31 7.16
C ASN A 93 -15.10 7.72 6.69
N GLN A 94 -15.96 7.82 5.67
CA GLN A 94 -16.42 9.11 5.15
C GLN A 94 -17.14 9.91 6.23
N ALA A 95 -18.07 9.27 6.93
CA ALA A 95 -18.86 9.89 8.00
C ALA A 95 -17.95 10.42 9.12
N ALA A 96 -16.97 9.62 9.57
CA ALA A 96 -16.00 10.03 10.57
C ALA A 96 -15.17 11.24 10.11
N THR A 97 -14.72 11.24 8.85
CA THR A 97 -13.90 12.32 8.27
C THR A 97 -14.68 13.63 8.19
N VAL A 98 -15.88 13.63 7.60
CA VAL A 98 -16.67 14.87 7.45
C VAL A 98 -17.20 15.38 8.79
N ALA A 99 -17.58 14.48 9.71
CA ALA A 99 -17.99 14.85 11.06
C ALA A 99 -16.84 15.53 11.83
N GLY A 100 -15.60 15.02 11.68
CA GLY A 100 -14.42 15.65 12.25
C GLY A 100 -14.21 17.08 11.74
N LEU A 101 -14.33 17.30 10.42
CA LEU A 101 -14.20 18.64 9.81
C LEU A 101 -15.30 19.59 10.30
N LEU A 102 -16.56 19.13 10.35
CA LEU A 102 -17.67 19.94 10.84
C LEU A 102 -17.55 20.21 12.36
N GLY A 103 -17.02 19.24 13.11
CA GLY A 103 -16.73 19.40 14.53
C GLY A 103 -15.70 20.50 14.81
N ILE A 104 -14.65 20.60 13.97
CA ILE A 104 -13.67 21.70 14.05
C ILE A 104 -14.35 23.04 13.70
N MET A 105 -15.21 23.05 12.70
CA MET A 105 -15.87 24.26 12.23
C MET A 105 -16.87 24.82 13.25
N TYR A 106 -17.65 23.96 13.89
CA TYR A 106 -18.74 24.36 14.80
C TYR A 106 -18.38 24.30 16.28
N GLY A 107 -17.43 23.45 16.63
CA GLY A 107 -17.06 23.15 18.01
C GLY A 107 -18.07 22.22 18.71
N PHE A 108 -17.65 21.62 19.81
CA PHE A 108 -18.42 20.60 20.55
C PHE A 108 -19.84 21.04 20.95
N LYS A 109 -20.00 22.31 21.35
CA LYS A 109 -21.31 22.82 21.83
C LYS A 109 -22.38 22.87 20.75
N ALA A 110 -22.01 22.89 19.49
CA ALA A 110 -22.93 22.94 18.36
C ALA A 110 -23.23 21.55 17.76
N LEU A 111 -22.61 20.50 18.28
CA LEU A 111 -22.92 19.14 17.84
C LEU A 111 -24.31 18.71 18.28
N PRO A 112 -25.05 17.93 17.47
CA PRO A 112 -26.28 17.30 17.88
C PRO A 112 -26.10 16.50 19.18
N LYS A 113 -26.94 16.76 20.16
CA LYS A 113 -26.78 16.16 21.50
C LYS A 113 -26.87 14.64 21.46
N ASP A 114 -27.72 14.10 20.62
CA ASP A 114 -27.94 12.66 20.46
C ASP A 114 -26.69 11.88 20.05
N LEU A 115 -25.68 12.57 19.51
CA LEU A 115 -24.43 11.95 19.10
C LEU A 115 -23.39 11.77 20.24
N TYR A 116 -23.62 12.42 21.39
CA TYR A 116 -22.67 12.37 22.51
C TYR A 116 -23.29 12.17 23.87
N LEU A 117 -24.61 12.18 23.99
CA LEU A 117 -25.30 11.85 25.25
C LEU A 117 -25.16 10.36 25.54
N PRO A 118 -25.12 9.97 26.82
CA PRO A 118 -25.15 8.56 27.18
C PRO A 118 -26.37 7.86 26.58
N ILE A 119 -26.20 6.63 26.12
CA ILE A 119 -27.32 5.77 25.76
C ILE A 119 -28.13 5.49 27.02
N GLU A 120 -29.44 5.36 26.89
CA GLU A 120 -30.35 5.08 28.01
C GLU A 120 -29.84 3.90 28.85
N GLY A 121 -29.74 4.11 30.16
CA GLY A 121 -29.16 3.14 31.09
C GLY A 121 -27.65 3.19 31.27
N TRP A 122 -26.95 4.04 30.54
CA TRP A 122 -25.51 4.24 30.67
C TRP A 122 -25.20 5.49 31.50
N THR A 123 -24.20 5.41 32.38
CA THR A 123 -23.79 6.52 33.24
C THR A 123 -22.66 7.35 32.71
N GLN A 124 -21.97 6.85 31.68
CA GLN A 124 -20.81 7.47 31.04
C GLN A 124 -21.14 7.81 29.58
N PRO A 125 -20.50 8.83 29.02
CA PRO A 125 -20.52 9.02 27.57
C PRO A 125 -20.12 7.73 26.85
N PHE A 126 -20.82 7.42 25.77
CA PHE A 126 -20.71 6.19 25.02
C PHE A 126 -19.25 5.85 24.60
N ASN A 127 -18.41 6.84 24.37
CA ASN A 127 -17.16 6.68 23.65
C ASN A 127 -15.95 7.34 24.34
N ASP A 128 -15.88 7.39 25.64
CA ASP A 128 -14.67 7.92 26.29
C ASP A 128 -13.47 6.96 26.18
N THR A 129 -13.70 5.68 25.92
CA THR A 129 -12.63 4.69 25.84
C THR A 129 -12.47 4.18 24.41
N TYR A 130 -11.26 4.31 23.86
CA TYR A 130 -10.83 3.65 22.64
C TYR A 130 -10.12 2.35 22.97
N ILE A 131 -10.75 1.23 22.67
CA ILE A 131 -10.18 -0.12 22.85
C ILE A 131 -9.36 -0.49 21.65
N ASN A 132 -8.07 -0.79 21.88
CA ASN A 132 -7.14 -1.11 20.81
C ASN A 132 -6.97 -2.62 20.66
N ILE A 133 -7.80 -3.24 19.85
CA ILE A 133 -7.79 -4.70 19.62
C ILE A 133 -6.80 -5.18 18.57
N THR A 134 -6.18 -4.26 17.80
CA THR A 134 -5.38 -4.61 16.63
C THR A 134 -3.91 -4.20 16.72
N ARG A 135 -3.48 -3.53 17.77
CA ARG A 135 -2.12 -3.00 17.92
C ARG A 135 -1.51 -3.46 19.24
N TYR A 136 -0.89 -4.56 19.23
CA TYR A 136 -0.41 -5.35 20.36
C TYR A 136 0.34 -4.58 21.45
N GLU A 137 1.06 -3.52 21.09
CA GLU A 137 1.92 -2.76 22.01
C GLU A 137 1.32 -1.41 22.44
N LEU A 138 0.21 -0.99 21.84
CA LEU A 138 -0.42 0.27 22.19
C LEU A 138 -1.59 0.04 23.15
N PRO A 139 -1.60 0.72 24.30
CA PRO A 139 -2.67 0.57 25.27
C PRO A 139 -3.98 1.17 24.78
N ASP A 140 -5.07 0.75 25.38
CA ASP A 140 -6.35 1.47 25.30
C ASP A 140 -6.18 2.91 25.75
N ALA A 141 -6.96 3.80 25.20
CA ALA A 141 -6.86 5.22 25.48
C ALA A 141 -8.22 5.85 25.81
N SER A 142 -8.22 6.84 26.69
CA SER A 142 -9.35 7.72 26.86
C SER A 142 -9.43 8.74 25.72
N ILE A 143 -10.62 8.96 25.17
CA ILE A 143 -10.87 9.99 24.15
C ILE A 143 -10.54 11.36 24.74
N GLN A 144 -10.88 11.63 26.01
CA GLN A 144 -10.53 12.87 26.68
C GLN A 144 -9.00 13.09 26.70
N SER A 145 -8.21 12.07 26.98
CA SER A 145 -6.75 12.19 26.96
C SER A 145 -6.19 12.51 25.56
N MET A 146 -6.82 11.98 24.52
CA MET A 146 -6.48 12.30 23.13
C MET A 146 -6.82 13.75 22.79
N ILE A 147 -7.97 14.25 23.24
CA ILE A 147 -8.40 15.65 23.09
C ILE A 147 -7.39 16.57 23.77
N ASP A 148 -7.00 16.28 25.01
CA ASP A 148 -6.06 17.12 25.79
C ASP A 148 -4.69 17.19 25.11
N ARG A 149 -4.18 16.09 24.61
CA ARG A 149 -2.91 16.02 23.85
C ARG A 149 -3.00 16.81 22.54
N THR A 150 -4.09 16.63 21.79
CA THR A 150 -4.32 17.34 20.53
C THR A 150 -4.43 18.84 20.78
N LEU A 151 -5.18 19.26 21.81
CA LEU A 151 -5.32 20.66 22.19
C LEU A 151 -3.96 21.27 22.54
N LYS A 152 -3.17 20.59 23.39
CA LYS A 152 -1.81 21.06 23.73
C LYS A 152 -0.96 21.27 22.48
N THR A 153 -0.87 20.27 21.60
CA THR A 153 -0.11 20.35 20.35
C THR A 153 -0.60 21.48 19.45
N THR A 154 -1.92 21.67 19.36
CA THR A 154 -2.53 22.76 18.58
C THR A 154 -2.12 24.13 19.12
N LEU A 155 -2.17 24.34 20.43
CA LEU A 155 -1.78 25.59 21.05
C LEU A 155 -0.29 25.89 20.86
N ASP A 156 0.55 24.89 21.03
CA ASP A 156 2.00 25.00 20.78
C ASP A 156 2.28 25.37 19.30
N LEU A 157 1.56 24.75 18.35
CA LEU A 157 1.68 25.05 16.92
C LEU A 157 1.23 26.49 16.59
N ILE A 158 0.12 26.96 17.18
CA ILE A 158 -0.37 28.34 16.98
C ILE A 158 0.72 29.33 17.35
N VAL A 159 1.37 29.14 18.51
CA VAL A 159 2.46 30.03 18.96
C VAL A 159 3.66 29.90 18.02
N ALA A 160 4.09 28.72 17.68
CA ALA A 160 5.21 28.44 16.77
C ALA A 160 5.03 29.08 15.39
N LYS A 161 3.77 29.25 14.95
CA LYS A 161 3.42 29.88 13.66
C LYS A 161 3.06 31.39 13.78
N GLY A 162 3.49 32.02 14.85
CA GLY A 162 3.35 33.49 15.04
C GLY A 162 1.99 33.93 15.57
N GLY A 163 1.14 32.99 16.01
CA GLY A 163 -0.07 33.30 16.76
C GLY A 163 0.20 33.64 18.22
N LYS A 164 -0.82 34.01 18.96
CA LYS A 164 -0.73 34.42 20.37
C LYS A 164 -1.78 33.76 21.23
N LEU A 165 -1.40 33.41 22.46
CA LEU A 165 -2.31 32.93 23.48
C LEU A 165 -2.49 33.99 24.57
N SER A 166 -3.69 34.15 25.08
CA SER A 166 -4.04 35.03 26.19
C SER A 166 -5.10 34.41 27.09
N GLY A 167 -5.14 34.79 28.36
CA GLY A 167 -6.04 34.20 29.36
C GLY A 167 -5.56 32.79 29.80
N LYS A 168 -6.36 32.15 30.69
CA LYS A 168 -6.08 30.81 31.21
C LYS A 168 -7.40 30.02 31.37
N GLY A 169 -7.31 28.69 31.28
CA GLY A 169 -8.44 27.79 31.44
C GLY A 169 -9.59 28.13 30.48
N ALA A 170 -10.82 28.13 30.94
CA ALA A 170 -12.00 28.41 30.11
C ALA A 170 -12.06 29.82 29.49
N LYS A 171 -11.17 30.74 29.95
CA LYS A 171 -11.04 32.09 29.38
C LYS A 171 -9.83 32.23 28.43
N GLN A 172 -9.16 31.12 28.10
CA GLN A 172 -8.06 31.13 27.16
C GLN A 172 -8.54 31.51 25.76
N LYS A 173 -7.82 32.38 25.11
CA LYS A 173 -8.05 32.81 23.74
C LYS A 173 -6.78 32.59 22.92
N ALA A 174 -6.98 32.07 21.72
CA ALA A 174 -5.91 31.91 20.73
C ALA A 174 -6.17 32.86 19.56
N VAL A 175 -5.15 33.61 19.17
CA VAL A 175 -5.13 34.40 17.94
C VAL A 175 -4.30 33.61 16.92
N ILE A 176 -4.94 33.15 15.87
CA ILE A 176 -4.31 32.35 14.83
C ILE A 176 -3.78 33.28 13.73
N ASN A 177 -2.54 33.09 13.36
CA ASN A 177 -1.98 33.77 12.19
C ASN A 177 -2.45 33.08 10.90
N THR A 178 -3.47 33.65 10.25
CA THR A 178 -4.05 33.09 9.01
C THR A 178 -3.23 33.43 7.76
N THR A 179 -2.18 34.24 7.87
CA THR A 179 -1.26 34.55 6.77
C THR A 179 0.00 33.70 6.82
N ALA A 180 0.16 32.83 7.80
CA ALA A 180 1.25 31.89 7.84
C ALA A 180 1.14 30.92 6.66
N THR A 181 2.14 30.93 5.79
CA THR A 181 2.25 29.96 4.69
C THR A 181 2.90 28.70 5.23
N PHE A 182 2.31 27.58 4.89
CA PHE A 182 2.93 26.26 5.07
C PHE A 182 3.63 25.93 3.76
N ALA A 183 4.95 26.04 3.73
CA ALA A 183 5.69 25.44 2.62
C ALA A 183 5.45 23.93 2.63
N ALA A 184 5.25 23.35 1.47
CA ALA A 184 5.22 21.90 1.34
C ALA A 184 6.48 21.31 2.01
N PRO A 185 6.35 20.19 2.76
CA PRO A 185 7.50 19.58 3.39
C PRO A 185 8.54 19.23 2.32
N LEU A 186 9.81 19.54 2.62
CA LEU A 186 10.90 19.12 1.78
C LEU A 186 11.15 17.64 2.06
N GLU A 187 10.83 16.77 1.12
CA GLU A 187 10.90 15.33 1.29
C GLU A 187 11.28 14.60 0.00
N PHE A 188 11.91 13.45 0.17
CA PHE A 188 12.12 12.51 -0.92
C PHE A 188 10.88 11.61 -1.06
N TYR A 189 10.64 11.13 -2.27
CA TYR A 189 9.70 10.03 -2.48
C TYR A 189 10.18 8.80 -1.70
N ILE A 190 9.30 8.21 -0.92
CA ILE A 190 9.59 7.07 -0.04
C ILE A 190 9.01 5.75 -0.56
N GLY A 191 8.51 5.73 -1.79
CA GLY A 191 8.05 4.51 -2.46
C GLY A 191 9.19 3.50 -2.66
N PRO A 192 8.86 2.26 -3.00
CA PRO A 192 9.86 1.24 -3.22
C PRO A 192 10.83 1.67 -4.33
N MET A 193 12.12 1.41 -4.12
CA MET A 193 13.11 1.58 -5.19
C MET A 193 12.76 0.65 -6.34
N PRO A 194 12.87 1.11 -7.60
CA PRO A 194 12.53 0.29 -8.74
C PRO A 194 13.50 -0.88 -8.85
N VAL A 195 12.99 -2.02 -9.29
CA VAL A 195 13.84 -3.14 -9.72
C VAL A 195 14.58 -2.72 -10.99
N MET A 196 15.90 -2.65 -10.89
CA MET A 196 16.75 -2.42 -12.05
C MET A 196 17.35 -3.73 -12.53
N GLU A 197 17.38 -3.90 -13.84
CA GLU A 197 17.95 -5.07 -14.51
C GLU A 197 18.83 -4.61 -15.68
N VAL A 198 19.93 -5.30 -15.92
CA VAL A 198 20.79 -4.99 -17.06
C VAL A 198 19.99 -5.06 -18.37
N ASN A 199 20.30 -4.13 -19.27
CA ASN A 199 19.66 -4.00 -20.59
C ASN A 199 18.15 -3.69 -20.58
N ARG A 200 17.58 -3.32 -19.43
CA ARG A 200 16.19 -2.83 -19.32
C ARG A 200 16.17 -1.33 -19.01
N PRO A 201 15.33 -0.55 -19.70
CA PRO A 201 15.23 0.88 -19.45
C PRO A 201 14.64 1.14 -18.06
N ILE A 202 15.18 2.16 -17.38
CA ILE A 202 14.65 2.69 -16.13
C ILE A 202 14.25 4.15 -16.31
N ASP A 203 13.18 4.52 -15.63
CA ASP A 203 12.73 5.90 -15.46
C ASP A 203 12.10 6.06 -14.07
N TYR A 204 12.89 6.55 -13.11
CA TYR A 204 12.46 6.68 -11.71
C TYR A 204 12.65 8.11 -11.20
N ALA A 205 11.60 8.66 -10.57
CA ALA A 205 11.60 9.97 -9.94
C ALA A 205 11.74 9.85 -8.42
N PHE A 206 12.72 10.57 -7.84
CA PHE A 206 12.94 10.64 -6.38
C PHE A 206 12.05 11.66 -5.69
N TYR A 207 11.03 12.16 -6.35
CA TYR A 207 10.14 13.20 -5.87
C TYR A 207 8.66 12.86 -6.08
N GLY A 208 7.83 13.36 -5.17
CA GLY A 208 6.41 13.56 -5.43
C GLY A 208 6.15 14.94 -6.06
N ASP A 209 4.91 15.21 -6.48
CA ASP A 209 4.53 16.44 -7.20
C ASP A 209 4.92 17.74 -6.48
N ALA A 210 4.87 17.74 -5.14
CA ALA A 210 5.22 18.91 -4.33
C ALA A 210 6.67 19.37 -4.50
N ASN A 211 7.58 18.46 -4.81
CA ASN A 211 9.02 18.70 -4.83
C ASN A 211 9.65 18.66 -6.23
N LYS A 212 8.87 18.37 -7.27
CA LYS A 212 9.38 18.14 -8.64
C LYS A 212 10.15 19.35 -9.22
N ASN A 213 9.80 20.56 -8.81
CA ASN A 213 10.36 21.80 -9.33
C ASN A 213 11.55 22.34 -8.52
N TYR A 214 11.98 21.64 -7.47
CA TYR A 214 13.13 22.06 -6.67
C TYR A 214 14.46 21.66 -7.31
N ASN A 215 15.55 22.13 -6.75
CA ASN A 215 16.88 21.79 -7.25
C ASN A 215 17.32 20.42 -6.73
N TRP A 216 17.59 19.53 -7.64
CA TRP A 216 18.03 18.16 -7.38
C TRP A 216 19.47 17.99 -7.83
N THR A 217 20.36 17.61 -6.93
CA THR A 217 21.78 17.42 -7.23
C THR A 217 22.27 16.11 -6.65
N MET A 218 22.94 15.30 -7.45
CA MET A 218 23.72 14.19 -6.94
C MET A 218 25.03 14.75 -6.37
N ILE A 219 25.26 14.56 -5.09
CA ILE A 219 26.41 15.11 -4.35
C ILE A 219 27.42 14.06 -3.92
N GLY A 220 27.19 12.80 -4.25
CA GLY A 220 28.10 11.69 -3.96
C GLY A 220 27.59 10.35 -4.50
N GLY A 221 28.46 9.35 -4.43
CA GLY A 221 28.18 8.01 -4.91
C GLY A 221 28.39 7.83 -6.41
N THR A 222 27.89 6.70 -6.92
CA THR A 222 28.04 6.31 -8.34
C THR A 222 26.72 5.78 -8.85
N ILE A 223 26.25 6.28 -9.99
CA ILE A 223 25.08 5.74 -10.69
C ILE A 223 25.46 4.50 -11.49
N PRO A 224 24.51 3.58 -11.75
CA PRO A 224 24.75 2.45 -12.64
C PRO A 224 25.22 2.90 -14.03
N PRO A 225 26.27 2.29 -14.61
CA PRO A 225 26.70 2.59 -15.97
C PRO A 225 25.54 2.43 -16.98
N GLY A 226 25.42 3.36 -17.92
CA GLY A 226 24.33 3.42 -18.88
C GLY A 226 23.10 4.21 -18.39
N THR A 227 23.14 4.75 -17.14
CA THR A 227 22.09 5.61 -16.62
C THR A 227 22.56 7.04 -16.43
N SER A 228 21.61 7.96 -16.22
CA SER A 228 21.86 9.37 -15.93
C SER A 228 20.90 9.87 -14.85
N PHE A 229 21.39 10.81 -14.02
CA PHE A 229 20.57 11.47 -13.03
C PHE A 229 20.39 12.94 -13.40
N THR A 230 19.16 13.36 -13.63
CA THR A 230 18.83 14.73 -14.02
C THR A 230 17.53 15.18 -13.38
N LYS A 231 17.53 16.35 -12.70
CA LYS A 231 16.33 16.95 -12.09
C LYS A 231 15.54 15.98 -11.20
N GLY A 232 16.24 15.17 -10.40
CA GLY A 232 15.63 14.22 -9.49
C GLY A 232 15.10 12.94 -10.14
N ARG A 233 15.47 12.67 -11.41
CA ARG A 233 15.11 11.43 -12.12
C ARG A 233 16.36 10.65 -12.49
N LEU A 234 16.31 9.34 -12.27
CA LEU A 234 17.28 8.36 -12.76
C LEU A 234 16.68 7.70 -14.01
N THR A 235 17.35 7.88 -15.15
CA THR A 235 16.88 7.38 -16.44
C THR A 235 18.01 6.68 -17.19
N GLY A 236 17.69 5.82 -18.14
CA GLY A 236 18.66 5.16 -19.01
C GLY A 236 18.53 3.64 -18.99
N VAL A 237 19.57 2.94 -19.45
CA VAL A 237 19.62 1.48 -19.51
C VAL A 237 20.87 1.01 -18.77
N PRO A 238 20.76 0.44 -17.56
CA PRO A 238 21.91 -0.05 -16.83
C PRO A 238 22.60 -1.20 -17.60
N THR A 239 23.93 -1.19 -17.65
CA THR A 239 24.71 -2.17 -18.41
C THR A 239 25.58 -3.07 -17.54
N VAL A 240 25.73 -2.74 -16.25
CA VAL A 240 26.58 -3.50 -15.33
C VAL A 240 25.77 -3.86 -14.11
N PRO A 241 25.64 -5.16 -13.75
CA PRO A 241 24.95 -5.57 -12.55
C PRO A 241 25.79 -5.27 -11.31
N GLY A 242 25.13 -5.08 -10.16
CA GLY A 242 25.80 -4.87 -8.88
C GLY A 242 25.08 -3.86 -7.99
N PRO A 243 25.56 -3.69 -6.76
CA PRO A 243 25.10 -2.67 -5.84
C PRO A 243 25.73 -1.31 -6.21
N TYR A 244 24.92 -0.27 -6.11
CA TYR A 244 25.32 1.13 -6.29
C TYR A 244 24.76 1.95 -5.14
N GLN A 245 25.46 3.01 -4.80
CA GLN A 245 24.97 3.97 -3.80
C GLN A 245 25.08 5.37 -4.38
N ILE A 246 24.03 6.15 -4.22
CA ILE A 246 23.99 7.56 -4.60
C ILE A 246 23.56 8.43 -3.42
N LYS A 247 24.13 9.62 -3.36
CA LYS A 247 23.76 10.63 -2.39
C LYS A 247 23.13 11.81 -3.11
N ILE A 248 21.86 12.08 -2.82
CA ILE A 248 21.08 13.13 -3.46
C ILE A 248 20.82 14.26 -2.47
N GLN A 249 20.95 15.49 -2.94
CA GLN A 249 20.53 16.69 -2.26
C GLN A 249 19.33 17.30 -2.97
N LEU A 250 18.27 17.57 -2.20
CA LEU A 250 17.11 18.37 -2.58
C LEU A 250 17.21 19.73 -1.94
N ASP A 251 17.03 20.80 -2.72
CA ASP A 251 17.16 22.18 -2.29
C ASP A 251 15.97 23.01 -2.81
N ASN A 252 15.22 23.65 -1.91
CA ASN A 252 14.12 24.54 -2.27
C ASN A 252 14.49 26.04 -2.16
N GLY A 253 15.77 26.34 -2.04
CA GLY A 253 16.29 27.71 -1.87
C GLY A 253 16.28 28.21 -0.41
N VAL A 254 15.60 27.52 0.50
CA VAL A 254 15.52 27.87 1.93
C VAL A 254 16.14 26.78 2.80
N LYS A 255 15.84 25.53 2.46
CA LYS A 255 16.35 24.34 3.17
C LYS A 255 16.96 23.37 2.17
N LYS A 256 17.89 22.59 2.68
CA LYS A 256 18.49 21.46 1.96
C LYS A 256 18.20 20.17 2.72
N LEU A 257 17.84 19.13 2.00
CA LEU A 257 17.68 17.80 2.51
C LEU A 257 18.60 16.87 1.74
N THR A 258 19.33 16.02 2.44
CA THR A 258 20.26 15.06 1.83
C THR A 258 19.86 13.65 2.25
N LYS A 259 19.91 12.71 1.32
CA LYS A 259 19.63 11.30 1.58
C LYS A 259 20.51 10.42 0.73
N ASP A 260 20.96 9.30 1.32
CA ASP A 260 21.63 8.21 0.63
C ASP A 260 20.58 7.20 0.14
N PHE A 261 20.81 6.65 -1.07
CA PHE A 261 19.97 5.62 -1.66
C PHE A 261 20.85 4.47 -2.12
N ASP A 262 20.48 3.28 -1.70
CA ASP A 262 21.07 2.03 -2.19
C ASP A 262 20.28 1.56 -3.40
N LEU A 263 21.00 1.32 -4.49
CA LEU A 263 20.47 0.87 -5.77
C LEU A 263 21.02 -0.52 -6.05
N LEU A 264 20.19 -1.41 -6.59
CA LEU A 264 20.62 -2.74 -7.00
C LEU A 264 20.26 -2.94 -8.46
N VAL A 265 21.28 -3.16 -9.30
CA VAL A 265 21.07 -3.60 -10.69
C VAL A 265 21.26 -5.12 -10.72
N ARG A 266 20.21 -5.83 -11.06
CA ARG A 266 20.21 -7.28 -11.20
C ARG A 266 20.72 -7.69 -12.58
N ASN A 267 21.23 -8.91 -12.70
CA ASN A 267 21.56 -9.49 -13.99
C ASN A 267 20.28 -9.87 -14.75
N THR A 268 20.39 -10.52 -15.89
CA THR A 268 19.26 -10.92 -16.73
C THR A 268 18.37 -11.92 -16.00
N ASN A 269 17.07 -11.61 -15.95
CA ASN A 269 16.05 -12.55 -15.49
C ASN A 269 15.79 -13.61 -16.55
N ILE A 270 16.01 -14.89 -16.21
CA ILE A 270 15.88 -16.03 -17.10
C ILE A 270 14.62 -16.87 -16.84
N ALA A 271 13.74 -16.44 -15.97
CA ALA A 271 12.51 -17.19 -15.64
C ALA A 271 11.65 -17.47 -16.87
N SER A 272 11.50 -16.49 -17.77
CA SER A 272 10.71 -16.63 -19.00
C SER A 272 11.33 -17.61 -20.03
N THR A 273 12.62 -17.95 -19.90
CA THR A 273 13.29 -18.91 -20.78
C THR A 273 13.18 -20.36 -20.34
N ALA A 274 12.56 -20.60 -19.17
CA ALA A 274 12.40 -21.95 -18.64
C ALA A 274 11.45 -22.78 -19.50
N ASP A 275 11.77 -24.06 -19.68
CA ASP A 275 10.93 -24.99 -20.43
C ASP A 275 9.65 -25.32 -19.65
N SER A 276 9.74 -25.36 -18.32
CA SER A 276 8.58 -25.63 -17.48
C SER A 276 8.61 -24.91 -16.13
N VAL A 277 7.42 -24.59 -15.63
CA VAL A 277 7.20 -24.15 -14.26
C VAL A 277 7.02 -25.37 -13.36
N LEU A 278 7.66 -25.36 -12.20
CA LEU A 278 7.55 -26.38 -11.16
C LEU A 278 6.68 -25.84 -10.01
N ALA A 279 5.63 -26.58 -9.66
CA ALA A 279 4.76 -26.24 -8.54
C ALA A 279 4.01 -27.50 -8.04
N ASN A 280 3.63 -27.51 -6.75
CA ASN A 280 2.75 -28.55 -6.19
C ASN A 280 1.36 -28.50 -6.82
N VAL A 281 0.84 -27.31 -6.98
CA VAL A 281 -0.45 -27.02 -7.59
C VAL A 281 -0.20 -26.24 -8.85
N ARG A 282 -0.68 -26.73 -9.97
CA ARG A 282 -0.49 -26.06 -11.27
C ARG A 282 -1.73 -25.31 -11.73
N MET A 283 -2.90 -25.71 -11.25
CA MET A 283 -4.18 -25.15 -11.66
C MET A 283 -5.12 -25.05 -10.46
N VAL A 284 -5.73 -23.89 -10.28
CA VAL A 284 -6.70 -23.64 -9.21
C VAL A 284 -8.09 -24.14 -9.65
N ASN A 285 -8.79 -24.82 -8.75
CA ASN A 285 -10.18 -25.20 -8.98
C ASN A 285 -11.09 -23.95 -8.99
N GLU A 286 -11.89 -23.79 -10.04
CA GLU A 286 -12.80 -22.64 -10.20
C GLU A 286 -13.77 -22.46 -9.02
N LEU A 287 -14.27 -23.56 -8.44
CA LEU A 287 -15.15 -23.52 -7.28
C LEU A 287 -14.46 -22.94 -6.03
N VAL A 288 -13.16 -23.18 -5.88
CA VAL A 288 -12.37 -22.60 -4.78
C VAL A 288 -12.15 -21.12 -5.01
N ARG A 289 -11.82 -20.73 -6.24
CA ARG A 289 -11.66 -19.33 -6.65
C ARG A 289 -12.94 -18.52 -6.40
N ASP A 290 -14.10 -19.06 -6.77
CA ASP A 290 -15.37 -18.36 -6.67
C ASP A 290 -15.94 -18.29 -5.25
N SER A 291 -15.45 -19.13 -4.33
CA SER A 291 -15.84 -19.14 -2.93
C SER A 291 -14.89 -18.38 -1.99
N CYS A 292 -13.80 -17.85 -2.52
CA CYS A 292 -12.82 -17.11 -1.74
C CYS A 292 -13.35 -15.70 -1.41
N TRP A 293 -13.39 -15.34 -0.14
CA TRP A 293 -13.54 -13.96 0.32
C TRP A 293 -12.17 -13.31 0.20
N CYS A 294 -11.91 -12.70 -0.92
CA CYS A 294 -10.58 -12.22 -1.25
C CYS A 294 -10.54 -10.71 -1.15
N THR A 295 -9.53 -10.19 -0.50
CA THR A 295 -9.25 -8.76 -0.32
C THR A 295 -9.09 -8.05 -1.65
N PHE A 296 -8.71 -8.79 -2.71
CA PHE A 296 -8.60 -8.30 -4.09
C PHE A 296 -9.75 -8.84 -4.94
N GLY A 297 -10.19 -8.03 -5.89
CA GLY A 297 -11.21 -8.43 -6.84
C GLY A 297 -10.87 -9.75 -7.55
N ARG A 298 -11.87 -10.56 -7.88
CA ARG A 298 -11.72 -11.87 -8.55
C ARG A 298 -10.92 -11.82 -9.86
N SER A 299 -10.86 -10.66 -10.49
CA SER A 299 -10.08 -10.40 -11.70
C SER A 299 -8.56 -10.55 -11.50
N MET A 300 -8.07 -10.42 -10.26
CA MET A 300 -6.64 -10.57 -9.93
C MET A 300 -6.16 -12.03 -9.94
N TYR A 301 -7.05 -13.02 -9.85
CA TYR A 301 -6.68 -14.42 -9.69
C TYR A 301 -6.36 -15.13 -10.99
N ALA A 302 -5.14 -15.69 -11.05
CA ALA A 302 -4.71 -16.57 -12.12
C ALA A 302 -5.32 -17.99 -11.95
N LYS A 303 -5.66 -18.63 -13.04
CA LYS A 303 -6.07 -20.04 -13.06
C LYS A 303 -4.89 -20.99 -13.01
N GLU A 304 -3.80 -20.60 -13.67
CA GLU A 304 -2.63 -21.44 -13.90
C GLU A 304 -1.38 -20.81 -13.30
N VAL A 305 -0.46 -21.62 -12.82
CA VAL A 305 0.77 -21.18 -12.17
C VAL A 305 1.76 -20.55 -13.14
N ASP A 306 1.61 -20.75 -14.44
CA ASP A 306 2.53 -20.24 -15.46
C ASP A 306 2.64 -18.69 -15.49
N VAL A 307 1.69 -17.97 -14.87
CA VAL A 307 1.73 -16.51 -14.70
C VAL A 307 2.93 -16.03 -13.90
N ILE A 308 3.55 -16.86 -13.06
CA ILE A 308 4.67 -16.47 -12.20
C ILE A 308 5.95 -16.08 -12.94
N ARG A 309 5.95 -16.05 -14.27
CA ARG A 309 7.06 -15.66 -15.14
C ARG A 309 6.67 -14.70 -16.26
N ASP A 310 5.52 -14.06 -16.16
CA ASP A 310 5.00 -13.15 -17.19
C ASP A 310 5.47 -11.69 -17.01
N GLY A 311 6.13 -11.39 -15.89
CA GLY A 311 6.64 -10.06 -15.55
C GLY A 311 5.58 -9.13 -14.98
N ILE A 312 4.39 -9.63 -14.64
CA ILE A 312 3.27 -8.85 -14.08
C ILE A 312 3.12 -9.18 -12.59
N VAL A 313 3.47 -8.22 -11.75
CA VAL A 313 3.40 -8.42 -10.29
C VAL A 313 2.01 -8.10 -9.74
N ASP A 314 1.34 -7.08 -10.26
CA ASP A 314 0.16 -6.46 -9.66
C ASP A 314 -0.96 -6.18 -10.67
N GLY A 315 -1.08 -7.01 -11.70
CA GLY A 315 -2.09 -6.90 -12.77
C GLY A 315 -3.27 -7.85 -12.63
N ALA A 316 -4.27 -7.67 -13.46
CA ALA A 316 -5.38 -8.61 -13.58
C ALA A 316 -4.88 -10.01 -13.96
N GLY A 317 -5.33 -11.04 -13.23
CA GLY A 317 -4.93 -12.42 -13.46
C GLY A 317 -3.49 -12.75 -13.05
N SER A 318 -2.79 -11.88 -12.29
CA SER A 318 -1.40 -12.08 -11.90
C SER A 318 -1.21 -12.92 -10.64
N VAL A 319 -2.21 -13.03 -9.76
CA VAL A 319 -2.08 -13.69 -8.47
C VAL A 319 -2.44 -15.16 -8.56
N PHE A 320 -1.48 -16.03 -8.36
CA PHE A 320 -1.70 -17.47 -8.24
C PHE A 320 -1.78 -17.89 -6.78
N TYR A 321 -2.80 -18.65 -6.42
CA TYR A 321 -2.98 -19.27 -5.10
C TYR A 321 -2.89 -20.78 -5.19
N SER A 322 -2.10 -21.43 -4.34
CA SER A 322 -1.91 -22.88 -4.34
C SER A 322 -3.10 -23.67 -3.74
N LEU A 323 -4.29 -23.12 -3.80
CA LEU A 323 -5.53 -23.75 -3.34
C LEU A 323 -6.00 -24.83 -4.31
N ALA A 324 -5.57 -26.08 -4.12
CA ALA A 324 -5.93 -27.19 -5.00
C ALA A 324 -7.34 -27.74 -4.77
N ALA A 325 -7.77 -27.85 -3.52
CA ALA A 325 -9.10 -28.28 -3.10
C ALA A 325 -9.28 -28.08 -1.59
N LYS A 326 -10.54 -27.98 -1.13
CA LYS A 326 -10.88 -27.84 0.30
C LYS A 326 -10.34 -28.95 1.22
N THR A 327 -9.84 -30.05 0.69
CA THR A 327 -9.45 -31.24 1.45
C THR A 327 -8.01 -31.71 1.27
N LYS A 328 -7.24 -31.10 0.36
CA LYS A 328 -5.82 -31.44 0.14
C LYS A 328 -4.99 -30.19 0.16
N ILE A 329 -4.36 -29.96 1.29
CA ILE A 329 -3.55 -28.78 1.54
C ILE A 329 -2.11 -29.23 1.61
N PRO A 330 -1.22 -28.72 0.73
CA PRO A 330 0.20 -28.96 0.88
C PRO A 330 0.69 -28.21 2.13
N LYS A 331 1.18 -28.95 3.15
CA LYS A 331 1.88 -28.32 4.27
C LYS A 331 3.15 -27.63 3.81
N VAL A 332 3.81 -28.22 2.82
CA VAL A 332 5.00 -27.70 2.15
C VAL A 332 4.63 -27.36 0.71
N ASP A 333 4.92 -26.16 0.29
CA ASP A 333 4.65 -25.69 -1.07
C ASP A 333 5.95 -25.27 -1.76
N TYR A 334 5.96 -25.25 -3.09
CA TYR A 334 7.12 -24.83 -3.87
C TYR A 334 6.74 -24.25 -5.22
N TYR A 335 7.59 -23.35 -5.70
CA TYR A 335 7.58 -22.79 -7.06
C TYR A 335 8.98 -22.77 -7.63
N GLY A 336 9.13 -23.01 -8.92
CA GLY A 336 10.45 -23.03 -9.56
C GLY A 336 10.38 -23.27 -11.05
N TYR A 337 11.55 -23.54 -11.61
CA TYR A 337 11.72 -23.70 -13.04
C TYR A 337 12.65 -24.85 -13.39
N GLU A 338 12.46 -25.40 -14.60
CA GLU A 338 13.34 -26.39 -15.20
C GLU A 338 13.70 -25.97 -16.64
N TRP A 339 14.97 -26.11 -16.98
CA TRP A 339 15.53 -25.79 -18.29
C TRP A 339 16.19 -27.05 -18.88
N SER A 340 16.17 -27.16 -20.22
CA SER A 340 16.88 -28.21 -20.96
C SER A 340 18.40 -28.05 -20.82
N GLU A 341 18.91 -26.82 -20.78
CA GLU A 341 20.31 -26.50 -20.60
C GLU A 341 20.63 -25.97 -19.20
N PRO A 342 21.80 -26.29 -18.62
CA PRO A 342 22.17 -25.82 -17.32
C PRO A 342 22.27 -24.27 -17.27
N GLN A 343 21.72 -23.69 -16.22
CA GLN A 343 21.79 -22.26 -15.90
C GLN A 343 22.68 -22.04 -14.69
N THR A 344 23.45 -20.96 -14.70
CA THR A 344 24.26 -20.55 -13.57
C THR A 344 23.57 -19.38 -12.86
N ILE A 345 23.20 -19.58 -11.59
CA ILE A 345 22.25 -18.73 -10.84
C ILE A 345 22.84 -18.45 -9.47
N ASP A 346 22.66 -17.21 -8.95
CA ASP A 346 23.04 -16.80 -7.60
C ASP A 346 21.98 -15.94 -6.91
N MET A 347 20.85 -15.68 -7.59
CA MET A 347 19.78 -14.85 -7.04
C MET A 347 18.41 -15.26 -7.60
N MET A 348 17.40 -15.19 -6.74
CA MET A 348 15.99 -15.23 -7.10
C MET A 348 15.24 -14.05 -6.45
N ALA A 349 14.12 -13.64 -7.03
CA ALA A 349 13.20 -12.72 -6.40
C ALA A 349 11.79 -13.33 -6.39
N PHE A 350 11.25 -13.49 -5.19
CA PHE A 350 9.90 -13.98 -4.96
C PHE A 350 8.98 -12.79 -4.66
N HIS A 351 7.97 -12.58 -5.49
CA HIS A 351 6.90 -11.63 -5.23
C HIS A 351 5.70 -12.38 -4.65
N ALA A 352 5.43 -12.14 -3.39
CA ALA A 352 4.23 -12.66 -2.73
C ALA A 352 2.97 -12.17 -3.44
N GLY A 353 1.92 -12.95 -3.40
CA GLY A 353 0.61 -12.53 -3.88
C GLY A 353 -0.18 -11.79 -2.80
N GLY A 354 -1.47 -11.99 -2.78
CA GLY A 354 -2.35 -11.49 -1.73
C GLY A 354 -2.25 -12.35 -0.47
N MET A 355 -2.29 -11.71 0.68
CA MET A 355 -2.43 -12.40 1.96
C MET A 355 -3.88 -12.34 2.38
N GLU A 356 -4.40 -13.49 2.77
CA GLU A 356 -5.77 -13.64 3.24
C GLU A 356 -5.77 -14.02 4.72
N GLU A 357 -6.86 -13.81 5.43
CA GLU A 357 -6.99 -14.18 6.85
C GLU A 357 -6.65 -15.65 7.13
N PHE A 358 -6.73 -16.52 6.11
CA PHE A 358 -6.60 -17.97 6.24
C PHE A 358 -5.42 -18.57 5.49
N GLY A 359 -4.52 -17.75 4.95
CA GLY A 359 -3.32 -18.22 4.26
C GLY A 359 -2.82 -17.25 3.20
N GLY A 360 -2.03 -17.74 2.28
CA GLY A 360 -1.50 -16.97 1.16
C GLY A 360 -0.02 -16.65 1.24
N TRP A 361 0.71 -17.17 2.23
CA TRP A 361 2.15 -16.92 2.36
C TRP A 361 2.93 -18.11 2.90
N PHE A 362 4.25 -18.01 2.78
CA PHE A 362 5.20 -18.93 3.38
C PHE A 362 5.54 -18.52 4.80
N THR A 363 5.57 -19.47 5.73
CA THR A 363 6.11 -19.29 7.09
C THR A 363 7.60 -19.62 7.18
N SER A 364 8.11 -20.39 6.24
CA SER A 364 9.53 -20.63 6.02
C SER A 364 9.82 -20.63 4.53
N LEU A 365 11.02 -20.23 4.12
CA LEU A 365 11.40 -20.21 2.71
C LEU A 365 12.86 -20.64 2.56
N ASN A 366 13.09 -21.58 1.67
CA ASN A 366 14.41 -22.09 1.30
C ASN A 366 14.52 -22.19 -0.22
N VAL A 367 15.75 -22.26 -0.73
CA VAL A 367 16.02 -22.51 -2.14
C VAL A 367 16.67 -23.89 -2.28
N GLN A 368 16.19 -24.65 -3.26
CA GLN A 368 16.77 -25.92 -3.63
C GLN A 368 17.02 -25.98 -5.13
N TYR A 369 18.09 -26.68 -5.53
CA TYR A 369 18.39 -26.96 -6.91
C TYR A 369 18.59 -28.47 -7.14
N LYS A 370 18.41 -28.95 -8.39
CA LYS A 370 18.76 -30.33 -8.76
C LYS A 370 20.26 -30.43 -9.02
N ASN A 371 20.95 -31.26 -8.26
CA ASN A 371 22.33 -31.58 -8.52
C ASN A 371 22.51 -32.51 -9.75
N GLU A 372 23.74 -32.82 -10.12
CA GLU A 372 24.06 -33.69 -11.26
C GLU A 372 23.43 -35.10 -11.17
N ALA A 373 23.19 -35.58 -9.94
CA ALA A 373 22.47 -36.85 -9.70
C ALA A 373 20.95 -36.72 -9.78
N GLY A 374 20.42 -35.55 -10.14
CA GLY A 374 18.97 -35.28 -10.23
C GLY A 374 18.27 -35.14 -8.89
N LYS A 375 18.99 -35.05 -7.78
CA LYS A 375 18.45 -34.89 -6.43
C LYS A 375 18.30 -33.42 -6.06
N TRP A 376 17.19 -33.07 -5.41
CA TRP A 376 16.99 -31.77 -4.80
C TRP A 376 17.89 -31.59 -3.59
N VAL A 377 18.73 -30.57 -3.60
CA VAL A 377 19.64 -30.22 -2.50
C VAL A 377 19.51 -28.71 -2.20
N PRO A 378 19.65 -28.28 -0.94
CA PRO A 378 19.61 -26.86 -0.61
C PRO A 378 20.81 -26.13 -1.19
N VAL A 379 20.62 -24.86 -1.55
CA VAL A 379 21.74 -23.94 -1.82
C VAL A 379 22.44 -23.56 -0.50
N THR A 380 23.67 -23.04 -0.59
CA THR A 380 24.42 -22.50 0.55
C THR A 380 24.50 -20.99 0.49
N GLY A 381 24.85 -20.33 1.61
CA GLY A 381 25.03 -18.88 1.67
C GLY A 381 23.74 -18.07 1.49
N THR A 382 22.57 -18.65 1.80
CA THR A 382 21.27 -18.00 1.59
C THR A 382 21.10 -16.77 2.48
N ALA A 383 20.73 -15.64 1.85
CA ALA A 383 20.23 -14.43 2.51
C ALA A 383 18.92 -13.97 1.85
N ILE A 384 17.92 -13.60 2.66
CA ILE A 384 16.61 -13.14 2.21
C ILE A 384 16.42 -11.69 2.69
N ASN A 385 16.10 -10.79 1.78
CA ASN A 385 15.90 -9.38 2.07
C ASN A 385 14.62 -8.84 1.37
N PRO A 386 13.66 -8.25 2.10
CA PRO A 386 13.57 -8.23 3.56
C PRO A 386 13.49 -9.66 4.15
N PRO A 387 13.79 -9.84 5.45
CA PRO A 387 13.61 -11.14 6.07
C PRO A 387 12.15 -11.58 5.98
N MET A 388 11.93 -12.90 5.87
CA MET A 388 10.56 -13.44 5.91
C MET A 388 9.90 -13.03 7.22
N PRO A 389 8.62 -12.67 7.18
CA PRO A 389 7.91 -12.26 8.38
C PRO A 389 7.84 -13.40 9.38
N GLU A 390 8.10 -13.09 10.66
CA GLU A 390 7.86 -14.03 11.74
C GLU A 390 6.37 -14.36 11.86
N THR A 391 6.07 -15.54 12.34
CA THR A 391 4.70 -16.04 12.51
C THR A 391 3.90 -15.11 13.42
N GLY A 392 2.85 -14.51 12.92
CA GLY A 392 1.97 -13.63 13.68
C GLY A 392 0.75 -13.27 12.85
N TYR A 393 -0.16 -12.54 13.44
CA TYR A 393 -1.37 -12.06 12.79
C TYR A 393 -0.98 -11.04 11.69
N LEU A 394 -1.02 -11.43 10.42
CA LEU A 394 -0.36 -10.72 9.34
C LEU A 394 -1.33 -9.93 8.43
N ILE A 395 -2.46 -9.48 8.96
CA ILE A 395 -3.44 -8.64 8.24
C ILE A 395 -2.80 -7.39 7.57
N TYR A 396 -1.61 -7.00 8.03
CA TYR A 396 -0.93 -5.79 7.57
C TYR A 396 0.38 -6.06 6.81
N GLN A 397 0.63 -7.28 6.36
CA GLN A 397 1.78 -7.47 5.49
C GLN A 397 1.52 -6.85 4.12
N PRO A 398 2.53 -6.21 3.54
CA PRO A 398 2.36 -5.62 2.22
C PRO A 398 2.07 -6.71 1.20
N HIS A 399 0.95 -6.60 0.54
CA HIS A 399 0.65 -7.39 -0.63
C HIS A 399 1.70 -7.13 -1.71
N PHE A 400 2.00 -8.13 -2.51
CA PHE A 400 3.00 -8.03 -3.58
C PHE A 400 4.42 -7.73 -3.09
N ALA A 401 4.72 -8.03 -1.81
CA ALA A 401 6.06 -7.83 -1.27
C ALA A 401 7.08 -8.67 -2.03
N GLU A 402 8.19 -8.03 -2.39
CA GLU A 402 9.32 -8.69 -3.00
C GLU A 402 10.30 -9.18 -1.93
N TYR A 403 10.71 -10.43 -2.04
CA TYR A 403 11.77 -11.03 -1.25
C TYR A 403 12.92 -11.41 -2.18
N VAL A 404 14.03 -10.68 -2.08
CA VAL A 404 15.26 -10.99 -2.82
C VAL A 404 16.03 -12.06 -2.08
N ILE A 405 16.31 -13.15 -2.74
CA ILE A 405 16.99 -14.33 -2.19
C ILE A 405 18.32 -14.48 -2.91
N SER A 406 19.42 -14.15 -2.24
CA SER A 406 20.78 -14.37 -2.73
C SER A 406 21.38 -15.63 -2.11
N PHE A 407 22.23 -16.31 -2.84
CA PHE A 407 22.90 -17.54 -2.40
C PHE A 407 24.20 -17.79 -3.15
N ASP A 408 25.01 -18.76 -2.68
CA ASP A 408 26.22 -19.17 -3.38
C ASP A 408 25.88 -19.70 -4.77
N LYS A 409 26.63 -19.26 -5.76
CA LYS A 409 26.42 -19.59 -7.16
C LYS A 409 26.29 -21.11 -7.41
N VAL A 410 25.22 -21.51 -8.09
CA VAL A 410 24.97 -22.89 -8.51
C VAL A 410 24.79 -22.97 -10.03
N THR A 411 25.20 -24.09 -10.63
CA THR A 411 24.88 -24.42 -12.03
C THR A 411 23.95 -25.63 -12.03
N THR A 412 22.77 -25.45 -12.59
CA THR A 412 21.70 -26.47 -12.52
C THR A 412 20.72 -26.37 -13.68
N LYS A 413 19.99 -27.46 -13.95
CA LYS A 413 18.86 -27.47 -14.86
C LYS A 413 17.52 -27.19 -14.15
N ALA A 414 17.45 -27.21 -12.82
CA ALA A 414 16.22 -26.90 -12.10
C ALA A 414 16.48 -26.30 -10.73
N ILE A 415 15.72 -25.25 -10.41
CA ILE A 415 15.77 -24.54 -9.14
C ILE A 415 14.36 -24.24 -8.67
N ARG A 416 14.15 -24.21 -7.35
CA ARG A 416 12.87 -23.86 -6.74
C ARG A 416 13.05 -23.14 -5.41
N ILE A 417 12.10 -22.28 -5.08
CA ILE A 417 11.80 -21.91 -3.70
C ILE A 417 10.88 -22.97 -3.11
N ILE A 418 11.03 -23.27 -1.83
CA ILE A 418 10.25 -24.27 -1.11
C ILE A 418 10.12 -23.86 0.36
N GLY A 419 8.94 -24.04 0.94
CA GLY A 419 8.72 -23.68 2.35
C GLY A 419 7.39 -24.18 2.88
N ASP A 420 7.17 -23.93 4.17
CA ASP A 420 5.93 -24.29 4.84
C ASP A 420 4.86 -23.23 4.50
N ALA A 421 3.71 -23.68 4.06
CA ALA A 421 2.55 -22.84 3.86
C ALA A 421 1.93 -22.45 5.21
N MET A 422 1.52 -21.22 5.38
CA MET A 422 0.80 -20.78 6.56
C MET A 422 -0.50 -21.55 6.72
N ILE A 423 -0.70 -22.09 7.92
CA ILE A 423 -1.91 -22.77 8.33
C ILE A 423 -2.54 -21.97 9.47
N GLN A 424 -3.74 -21.46 9.28
CA GLN A 424 -4.46 -20.75 10.33
C GLN A 424 -5.57 -21.61 10.93
N ASP A 425 -5.61 -21.69 12.26
CA ASP A 425 -6.65 -22.40 13.01
C ASP A 425 -8.01 -21.65 13.03
N HIS A 426 -8.04 -20.39 12.60
CA HIS A 426 -9.23 -19.55 12.72
C HIS A 426 -10.44 -20.12 11.96
N TRP A 427 -10.22 -20.65 10.77
CA TRP A 427 -11.26 -21.29 9.96
C TRP A 427 -11.66 -22.67 10.46
N ASN A 428 -10.78 -23.37 11.18
CA ASN A 428 -11.10 -24.66 11.82
C ASN A 428 -12.23 -24.55 12.82
N LYS A 429 -12.37 -23.42 13.50
CA LYS A 429 -13.42 -23.21 14.49
C LYS A 429 -14.83 -23.26 13.89
N TYR A 430 -14.98 -22.82 12.64
CA TYR A 430 -16.27 -22.74 11.95
C TYR A 430 -16.50 -23.83 10.89
N THR A 431 -15.44 -24.31 10.24
CA THR A 431 -15.54 -25.21 9.09
C THR A 431 -14.97 -26.60 9.33
N LYS A 432 -14.22 -26.83 10.41
CA LYS A 432 -13.44 -28.03 10.68
C LYS A 432 -12.44 -28.39 9.56
N GLN A 433 -12.03 -27.44 8.75
CA GLN A 433 -11.09 -27.64 7.65
C GLN A 433 -9.80 -26.89 7.95
N VAL A 434 -8.66 -27.60 7.90
CA VAL A 434 -7.32 -27.02 7.95
C VAL A 434 -7.02 -26.51 6.55
N SER A 435 -6.86 -25.20 6.37
CA SER A 435 -6.43 -24.60 5.12
C SER A 435 -5.06 -23.97 5.28
N GLY A 436 -4.08 -24.43 4.51
CA GLY A 436 -2.81 -23.77 4.34
C GLY A 436 -2.57 -23.67 2.84
N PHE A 437 -2.13 -22.51 2.36
CA PHE A 437 -1.77 -22.29 0.98
C PHE A 437 -0.82 -21.09 0.91
N THR A 438 -0.12 -21.00 -0.20
CA THR A 438 0.73 -19.85 -0.51
C THR A 438 0.15 -19.08 -1.69
N SER A 439 0.59 -17.86 -1.87
CA SER A 439 0.32 -17.07 -3.06
C SER A 439 1.60 -16.50 -3.64
N ILE A 440 1.57 -16.29 -4.94
CA ILE A 440 2.70 -15.77 -5.70
C ILE A 440 2.19 -15.02 -6.92
N THR A 441 2.88 -13.93 -7.27
CA THR A 441 2.63 -13.23 -8.54
C THR A 441 3.77 -13.42 -9.52
N GLU A 442 5.02 -13.38 -9.04
CA GLU A 442 6.19 -13.51 -9.91
C GLU A 442 7.33 -14.22 -9.18
N LEU A 443 8.06 -15.07 -9.89
CA LEU A 443 9.30 -15.67 -9.43
C LEU A 443 10.40 -15.41 -10.45
N SER A 444 11.17 -14.37 -10.24
CA SER A 444 12.32 -14.05 -11.07
C SER A 444 13.52 -14.90 -10.69
N VAL A 445 14.31 -15.31 -11.68
CA VAL A 445 15.57 -16.04 -11.51
C VAL A 445 16.65 -15.34 -12.31
N TYR A 446 17.74 -14.95 -11.66
CA TYR A 446 18.78 -14.13 -12.28
C TYR A 446 20.05 -14.92 -12.57
N GLN A 447 20.61 -14.70 -13.77
CA GLN A 447 21.93 -15.24 -14.10
C GLN A 447 22.97 -14.75 -13.10
N ALA A 448 23.90 -15.64 -12.73
CA ALA A 448 24.99 -15.29 -11.85
C ALA A 448 25.90 -14.21 -12.45
N GLY A 449 26.42 -13.35 -11.60
CA GLY A 449 27.33 -12.27 -12.00
C GLY A 449 27.33 -11.09 -11.05
N MET A 450 26.61 -11.16 -9.95
CA MET A 450 26.65 -10.18 -8.88
C MET A 450 27.74 -10.58 -7.88
N LYS A 451 28.90 -9.93 -7.95
CA LYS A 451 29.91 -9.95 -6.89
C LYS A 451 30.15 -8.54 -6.40
#